data_47a1aa607cb9557a0f53b71f7d6939d2
#
_entry.id   47a1aa607cb9557a0f53b71f7d6939d2
#
_cell.length_a   1.000
_cell.length_b   1.000
_cell.length_c   1.000
_cell.angle_alpha   90.00
_cell.angle_beta   90.00
_cell.angle_gamma   90.00
#
_symmetry.space_group_name_H-M   'P 1'
#
loop_
_entity.id
_entity.type
_entity.pdbx_description
1 polymer ?
#
loop_
_entity_poly.entity_id
_entity_poly.type
_entity_poly.pdbx_seq_one_letter_code
_entity_poly.pdbx_strand_id
1 'polypeptide(L)'
;MTGVARPERLLACAIGAACAACAACATQDVSPVASTSPRIADGPSSPAGDEAMDELEPHESLEPGVSVESVEPIPLGPADVLSPEAEVWLKGSTHVHGRASGDSSEPPGNVIAWYEQHGYDFIALTDHNRVSELDRGSDTRGQVMLRDPHAGLIVFSGIELTHNPVGCLPIGDPSRNCRIHVNLIGPTARPAGRIEWAERRSHLRIDMYQAAVAAQTALGGIAQINHPQWLWGMTPDLLVELAHRGMPLIEIANAAFSKWNAGDPVHPSTEALWDAALARGAILWGVASDDAHDYEGRGKYPPGGGWVMVRARRDPRAILDALAAGRFYASSGVVLERAEVEGDELAVAVDPAASGSYTIDFIENGRRVESVHGRFARRRVPAAGYVRAVVTRSDGRRAWVQPARR
;
A
#
# COMPACT_ATOMS: atom_id res chain seq x y z
N MET A 1 49.29 43.33 38.75
CA MET A 1 50.26 42.34 39.24
C MET A 1 50.02 41.10 38.43
N THR A 2 50.89 40.92 37.52
CA THR A 2 51.70 39.77 37.08
C THR A 2 50.81 38.59 36.62
N GLY A 3 50.82 38.10 35.40
CA GLY A 3 51.84 38.10 34.38
C GLY A 3 52.03 36.69 33.84
N VAL A 4 52.13 36.57 32.51
CA VAL A 4 53.03 35.65 31.79
C VAL A 4 52.48 34.23 31.58
N ALA A 5 52.46 33.58 30.47
CA ALA A 5 52.80 33.75 29.05
C ALA A 5 52.63 32.35 28.37
N ARG A 6 52.36 32.36 27.11
CA ARG A 6 52.46 31.19 26.18
C ARG A 6 53.94 30.75 26.03
N PRO A 7 54.21 29.56 25.43
CA PRO A 7 54.51 29.60 24.00
C PRO A 7 54.04 28.41 23.16
N GLU A 8 53.88 28.74 21.90
CA GLU A 8 53.85 27.88 20.71
C GLU A 8 55.11 27.05 20.52
N ARG A 9 55.04 25.96 19.81
CA ARG A 9 56.07 25.53 18.84
C ARG A 9 55.48 24.62 17.74
N LEU A 10 55.63 25.10 16.53
CA LEU A 10 55.66 24.45 15.21
C LEU A 10 56.84 23.48 15.06
N LEU A 11 56.71 22.48 14.21
CA LEU A 11 57.69 21.92 13.26
C LEU A 11 56.98 20.85 12.41
N ALA A 12 56.73 20.94 11.19
CA ALA A 12 57.36 21.12 9.87
C ALA A 12 58.21 19.92 9.40
N CYS A 13 57.75 19.40 8.24
CA CYS A 13 58.45 18.81 7.10
C CYS A 13 59.35 17.59 7.17
N ALA A 14 59.05 16.60 6.27
CA ALA A 14 60.00 16.10 5.21
C ALA A 14 59.23 15.04 4.37
N ILE A 15 58.92 15.21 3.16
CA ILE A 15 59.49 15.06 1.82
C ILE A 15 60.48 13.90 1.69
N GLY A 16 60.18 12.92 0.84
CA GLY A 16 61.11 11.91 0.38
C GLY A 16 60.53 11.10 -0.76
N ALA A 17 61.06 11.38 -1.94
CA ALA A 17 60.69 10.98 -3.27
C ALA A 17 61.34 9.66 -3.74
N ALA A 18 60.72 9.08 -4.75
CA ALA A 18 61.22 8.37 -5.92
C ALA A 18 61.95 7.01 -5.78
N CYS A 19 61.47 6.03 -6.52
CA CYS A 19 62.26 5.51 -7.66
C CYS A 19 61.41 4.64 -8.58
N ALA A 20 61.56 4.95 -9.87
CA ALA A 20 61.11 4.17 -11.03
C ALA A 20 62.19 3.19 -11.45
N ALA A 21 61.83 2.14 -12.14
CA ALA A 21 62.51 1.38 -13.17
C ALA A 21 62.03 -0.08 -13.14
N CYS A 22 61.82 -0.85 -14.19
CA CYS A 22 62.14 -0.83 -15.59
C CYS A 22 61.31 -1.86 -16.33
N ALA A 23 61.06 -1.61 -17.56
CA ALA A 23 60.47 -2.49 -18.55
C ALA A 23 61.37 -3.67 -18.93
N ALA A 24 60.78 -4.79 -19.38
CA ALA A 24 61.30 -5.52 -20.55
C ALA A 24 60.30 -6.58 -21.05
N CYS A 25 60.11 -6.55 -22.35
CA CYS A 25 59.43 -7.40 -23.30
C CYS A 25 59.63 -8.92 -23.14
N ALA A 26 58.58 -9.66 -23.51
CA ALA A 26 58.73 -10.75 -24.47
C ALA A 26 57.36 -11.13 -25.07
N THR A 27 57.22 -10.95 -26.35
CA THR A 27 56.22 -11.48 -27.26
C THR A 27 56.44 -12.98 -27.46
N GLN A 28 55.41 -13.82 -27.33
CA GLN A 28 55.36 -15.09 -28.03
C GLN A 28 53.93 -15.34 -28.55
N ASP A 29 53.84 -15.43 -29.86
CA ASP A 29 52.71 -15.98 -30.62
C ASP A 29 52.48 -17.42 -30.28
N VAL A 30 51.22 -17.77 -29.99
CA VAL A 30 50.73 -19.15 -30.10
C VAL A 30 49.29 -19.17 -30.64
N SER A 31 49.14 -19.76 -31.79
CA SER A 31 47.90 -20.01 -32.53
C SER A 31 46.87 -20.87 -31.76
N PRO A 32 45.57 -20.83 -32.13
CA PRO A 32 44.51 -21.34 -31.27
C PRO A 32 44.33 -22.83 -31.35
N VAL A 33 44.30 -23.47 -30.20
CA VAL A 33 43.83 -24.89 -30.03
C VAL A 33 42.35 -24.82 -29.66
N ALA A 34 41.51 -25.46 -30.47
CA ALA A 34 40.10 -25.69 -30.22
C ALA A 34 39.92 -26.51 -28.95
N SER A 35 39.35 -25.92 -27.91
CA SER A 35 38.94 -26.58 -26.68
C SER A 35 37.41 -26.76 -26.73
N THR A 36 37.01 -28.02 -26.85
CA THR A 36 35.65 -28.48 -26.61
C THR A 36 35.38 -28.42 -25.10
N SER A 37 34.64 -27.45 -24.65
CA SER A 37 34.09 -27.42 -23.29
C SER A 37 32.84 -28.29 -23.18
N PRO A 38 32.69 -29.07 -22.11
CA PRO A 38 31.46 -29.82 -21.87
C PRO A 38 30.32 -28.85 -21.50
N ARG A 39 29.16 -29.09 -22.08
CA ARG A 39 27.92 -28.41 -21.66
C ARG A 39 27.65 -28.72 -20.20
N ILE A 40 27.76 -27.71 -19.37
CA ILE A 40 27.17 -27.72 -18.03
C ILE A 40 25.67 -27.51 -18.25
N ALA A 41 24.87 -28.46 -17.78
CA ALA A 41 23.42 -28.35 -17.78
C ALA A 41 23.03 -27.11 -16.96
N ASP A 42 22.32 -26.20 -17.61
CA ASP A 42 21.68 -25.05 -16.95
C ASP A 42 20.71 -25.61 -15.90
N GLY A 43 21.02 -25.37 -14.64
CA GLY A 43 20.07 -25.51 -13.55
C GLY A 43 18.99 -24.44 -13.74
N PRO A 44 17.75 -24.70 -13.30
CA PRO A 44 16.66 -23.76 -13.50
C PRO A 44 16.97 -22.44 -12.81
N SER A 45 17.16 -21.40 -13.60
CA SER A 45 17.11 -20.02 -13.14
C SER A 45 15.72 -19.78 -12.57
N SER A 46 15.64 -19.41 -11.30
CA SER A 46 14.41 -18.96 -10.69
C SER A 46 13.83 -17.83 -11.51
N PRO A 47 12.59 -17.92 -11.99
CA PRO A 47 11.97 -16.81 -12.68
C PRO A 47 11.78 -15.67 -11.68
N ALA A 48 12.20 -14.47 -12.08
CA ALA A 48 11.87 -13.24 -11.39
C ALA A 48 10.34 -13.10 -11.39
N GLY A 49 9.74 -13.21 -10.18
CA GLY A 49 8.31 -13.41 -10.02
C GLY A 49 7.42 -12.18 -10.22
N ASP A 50 7.84 -11.15 -10.94
CA ASP A 50 7.11 -9.90 -11.11
C ASP A 50 6.48 -9.72 -12.50
N GLU A 51 6.72 -10.61 -13.45
CA GLU A 51 6.21 -10.45 -14.82
C GLU A 51 4.82 -11.06 -15.06
N ALA A 52 4.33 -11.90 -14.15
CA ALA A 52 3.10 -12.66 -14.38
C ALA A 52 1.78 -11.86 -14.23
N MET A 53 1.82 -10.62 -13.71
CA MET A 53 0.61 -9.77 -13.66
C MET A 53 0.38 -8.96 -14.95
N ASP A 54 1.35 -8.92 -15.85
CA ASP A 54 1.29 -8.12 -17.08
C ASP A 54 0.81 -8.88 -18.33
N GLU A 55 0.80 -10.23 -18.30
CA GLU A 55 0.58 -11.03 -19.51
C GLU A 55 -0.89 -11.31 -19.87
N LEU A 56 -1.87 -10.82 -19.08
CA LEU A 56 -3.28 -11.16 -19.27
C LEU A 56 -4.16 -10.00 -19.80
N GLU A 57 -3.56 -8.88 -20.24
CA GLU A 57 -4.33 -7.84 -20.92
C GLU A 57 -4.29 -8.06 -22.44
N PRO A 58 -5.36 -8.57 -23.08
CA PRO A 58 -5.44 -8.59 -24.53
C PRO A 58 -5.52 -7.16 -25.05
N HIS A 59 -4.62 -6.79 -25.93
CA HIS A 59 -4.65 -5.55 -26.69
C HIS A 59 -5.85 -5.52 -27.63
N GLU A 60 -7.00 -5.08 -27.15
CA GLU A 60 -8.09 -4.67 -28.02
C GLU A 60 -8.01 -3.16 -28.28
N SER A 61 -8.24 -2.78 -29.53
CA SER A 61 -8.24 -1.42 -30.03
C SER A 61 -9.30 -0.55 -29.33
N LEU A 62 -8.86 0.50 -28.65
CA LEU A 62 -9.66 1.33 -27.78
C LEU A 62 -10.32 2.48 -28.54
N GLU A 63 -11.61 2.59 -28.43
CA GLU A 63 -12.37 3.80 -28.76
C GLU A 63 -12.16 4.89 -27.70
N PRO A 64 -12.22 6.18 -28.06
CA PRO A 64 -11.84 7.28 -27.16
C PRO A 64 -12.94 7.60 -26.17
N GLY A 65 -12.62 7.51 -24.89
CA GLY A 65 -13.40 8.07 -23.78
C GLY A 65 -13.72 7.06 -22.68
N VAL A 66 -13.55 7.46 -21.41
CA VAL A 66 -14.27 6.80 -20.32
C VAL A 66 -15.73 7.19 -20.50
N SER A 67 -16.53 6.38 -21.17
CA SER A 67 -17.97 6.59 -21.18
C SER A 67 -18.55 6.02 -19.88
N VAL A 68 -18.73 6.89 -18.91
CA VAL A 68 -19.52 6.61 -17.71
C VAL A 68 -21.02 6.81 -18.02
N GLU A 69 -21.41 6.58 -19.27
CA GLU A 69 -22.76 6.92 -19.78
C GLU A 69 -23.88 6.07 -19.17
N SER A 70 -23.57 5.02 -18.45
CA SER A 70 -24.58 4.27 -17.69
C SER A 70 -24.08 3.87 -16.32
N VAL A 71 -24.37 4.69 -15.35
CA VAL A 71 -24.09 4.42 -13.93
C VAL A 71 -25.38 3.97 -13.27
N GLU A 72 -25.40 2.75 -12.75
CA GLU A 72 -26.53 2.25 -11.97
C GLU A 72 -26.26 2.44 -10.47
N PRO A 73 -27.25 2.94 -9.69
CA PRO A 73 -27.09 3.05 -8.24
C PRO A 73 -26.93 1.66 -7.62
N ILE A 74 -26.01 1.53 -6.70
CA ILE A 74 -25.88 0.35 -5.84
C ILE A 74 -26.80 0.56 -4.65
N PRO A 75 -27.86 -0.25 -4.47
CA PRO A 75 -28.67 -0.15 -3.28
C PRO A 75 -27.78 -0.50 -2.07
N LEU A 76 -27.59 0.46 -1.20
CA LEU A 76 -27.13 0.17 0.16
C LEU A 76 -28.19 -0.70 0.79
N GLY A 77 -27.81 -1.87 1.29
CA GLY A 77 -28.73 -2.73 2.03
C GLY A 77 -29.41 -1.96 3.16
N PRO A 78 -30.54 -2.45 3.68
CA PRO A 78 -31.33 -1.72 4.63
C PRO A 78 -30.48 -1.19 5.79
N ALA A 79 -30.50 0.13 5.96
CA ALA A 79 -29.75 0.85 6.98
C ALA A 79 -30.26 0.56 8.41
N ASP A 80 -31.25 -0.30 8.55
CA ASP A 80 -32.02 -0.48 9.76
C ASP A 80 -31.64 -1.70 10.60
N VAL A 81 -30.53 -2.35 10.29
CA VAL A 81 -30.07 -3.43 11.13
C VAL A 81 -29.36 -2.85 12.33
N LEU A 82 -29.99 -2.99 13.48
CA LEU A 82 -29.54 -2.51 14.79
C LEU A 82 -28.11 -3.01 15.09
N SER A 83 -27.13 -2.20 14.79
CA SER A 83 -25.76 -2.42 15.22
C SER A 83 -25.64 -2.17 16.72
N PRO A 84 -24.79 -2.89 17.45
CA PRO A 84 -24.44 -2.52 18.80
C PRO A 84 -24.03 -1.04 18.83
N GLU A 85 -24.55 -0.28 19.79
CA GLU A 85 -24.26 1.17 19.90
C GLU A 85 -22.78 1.46 20.14
N ALA A 86 -22.05 0.50 20.71
CA ALA A 86 -20.64 0.65 21.05
C ALA A 86 -19.72 0.55 19.84
N GLU A 87 -18.75 1.48 19.75
CA GLU A 87 -17.64 1.36 18.84
C GLU A 87 -16.65 0.29 19.32
N VAL A 88 -16.25 -0.58 18.41
CA VAL A 88 -15.26 -1.64 18.64
C VAL A 88 -14.19 -1.61 17.54
N TRP A 89 -13.11 -2.36 17.74
CA TRP A 89 -12.14 -2.58 16.68
C TRP A 89 -12.66 -3.66 15.72
N LEU A 90 -12.81 -3.33 14.45
CA LEU A 90 -13.26 -4.20 13.37
C LEU A 90 -12.11 -4.46 12.41
N LYS A 91 -11.80 -5.74 12.18
CA LYS A 91 -10.75 -6.19 11.28
C LYS A 91 -11.27 -6.25 9.84
N GLY A 92 -10.58 -5.59 8.90
CA GLY A 92 -11.01 -5.60 7.50
C GLY A 92 -9.89 -5.56 6.48
N SER A 93 -10.18 -6.06 5.27
CA SER A 93 -9.32 -5.89 4.10
C SER A 93 -9.96 -4.96 3.08
N THR A 94 -9.16 -4.03 2.58
CA THR A 94 -9.61 -3.00 1.62
C THR A 94 -9.14 -3.28 0.19
N HIS A 95 -8.45 -4.43 -0.04
CA HIS A 95 -7.91 -4.80 -1.33
C HIS A 95 -7.98 -6.33 -1.49
N VAL A 96 -9.00 -6.80 -2.19
CA VAL A 96 -9.37 -8.21 -2.29
C VAL A 96 -9.85 -8.52 -3.71
N HIS A 97 -9.29 -9.56 -4.33
CA HIS A 97 -9.65 -10.00 -5.66
C HIS A 97 -10.34 -11.36 -5.67
N GLY A 98 -11.31 -11.49 -6.55
CA GLY A 98 -11.97 -12.73 -6.89
C GLY A 98 -11.91 -12.99 -8.40
N ARG A 99 -12.60 -14.03 -8.86
CA ARG A 99 -12.58 -14.46 -10.26
C ARG A 99 -13.00 -13.38 -11.27
N ALA A 100 -13.82 -12.42 -10.86
CA ALA A 100 -14.24 -11.33 -11.73
C ALA A 100 -13.11 -10.37 -12.09
N SER A 101 -12.01 -10.38 -11.33
CA SER A 101 -10.80 -9.62 -11.61
C SER A 101 -10.11 -10.05 -12.90
N GLY A 102 -10.10 -11.36 -13.17
CA GLY A 102 -9.50 -11.96 -14.34
C GLY A 102 -8.13 -12.60 -14.07
N ASP A 103 -7.44 -12.20 -13.03
CA ASP A 103 -6.15 -12.72 -12.57
C ASP A 103 -6.24 -13.54 -11.27
N SER A 104 -7.44 -13.68 -10.71
CA SER A 104 -7.78 -14.65 -9.67
C SER A 104 -8.74 -15.70 -10.21
N SER A 105 -8.55 -16.97 -9.81
CA SER A 105 -9.47 -18.07 -10.13
C SER A 105 -10.59 -18.26 -9.10
N GLU A 106 -10.54 -17.52 -7.99
CA GLU A 106 -11.37 -17.81 -6.82
C GLU A 106 -12.79 -17.27 -6.95
N PRO A 107 -13.80 -18.15 -6.80
CA PRO A 107 -15.18 -17.71 -6.71
C PRO A 107 -15.39 -16.78 -5.50
N PRO A 108 -16.22 -15.73 -5.61
CA PRO A 108 -16.49 -14.82 -4.49
C PRO A 108 -16.93 -15.52 -3.20
N GLY A 109 -17.63 -16.65 -3.29
CA GLY A 109 -18.03 -17.45 -2.13
C GLY A 109 -16.84 -18.02 -1.34
N ASN A 110 -15.78 -18.46 -2.03
CA ASN A 110 -14.57 -18.96 -1.38
C ASN A 110 -13.78 -17.81 -0.75
N VAL A 111 -13.68 -16.67 -1.45
CA VAL A 111 -13.08 -15.45 -0.93
C VAL A 111 -13.75 -15.05 0.40
N ILE A 112 -15.06 -14.92 0.40
CA ILE A 112 -15.84 -14.57 1.59
C ILE A 112 -15.63 -15.58 2.72
N ALA A 113 -15.73 -16.89 2.41
CA ALA A 113 -15.57 -17.94 3.41
C ALA A 113 -14.15 -17.90 4.05
N TRP A 114 -13.13 -17.60 3.28
CA TRP A 114 -11.77 -17.47 3.81
C TRP A 114 -11.68 -16.35 4.85
N TYR A 115 -12.15 -15.15 4.52
CA TYR A 115 -12.08 -13.99 5.44
C TYR A 115 -12.97 -14.21 6.68
N GLU A 116 -14.17 -14.79 6.54
CA GLU A 116 -15.01 -15.17 7.69
C GLU A 116 -14.29 -16.12 8.64
N GLN A 117 -13.68 -17.19 8.11
CA GLN A 117 -12.96 -18.18 8.90
C GLN A 117 -11.72 -17.62 9.59
N HIS A 118 -11.15 -16.52 9.08
CA HIS A 118 -9.95 -15.89 9.64
C HIS A 118 -10.27 -14.65 10.50
N GLY A 119 -11.53 -14.52 10.93
CA GLY A 119 -11.97 -13.50 11.91
C GLY A 119 -11.93 -12.08 11.38
N TYR A 120 -12.19 -11.89 10.09
CA TYR A 120 -12.42 -10.56 9.53
C TYR A 120 -13.89 -10.17 9.74
N ASP A 121 -14.11 -8.90 10.00
CA ASP A 121 -15.43 -8.29 10.16
C ASP A 121 -15.96 -7.75 8.84
N PHE A 122 -15.07 -7.29 7.96
CA PHE A 122 -15.44 -6.79 6.65
C PHE A 122 -14.34 -6.96 5.60
N ILE A 123 -14.75 -6.95 4.33
CA ILE A 123 -13.87 -6.84 3.16
C ILE A 123 -14.46 -5.90 2.13
N ALA A 124 -13.64 -5.33 1.27
CA ALA A 124 -14.04 -4.71 0.02
C ALA A 124 -13.58 -5.61 -1.14
N LEU A 125 -14.50 -6.10 -1.97
CA LEU A 125 -14.16 -6.78 -3.22
C LEU A 125 -13.79 -5.74 -4.25
N THR A 126 -12.52 -5.71 -4.65
CA THR A 126 -11.95 -4.68 -5.50
C THR A 126 -11.42 -5.26 -6.81
N ASP A 127 -12.24 -6.06 -7.49
CA ASP A 127 -11.88 -6.64 -8.78
C ASP A 127 -11.52 -5.57 -9.82
N HIS A 128 -10.61 -5.89 -10.73
CA HIS A 128 -10.09 -4.96 -11.73
C HIS A 128 -11.18 -4.40 -12.65
N ASN A 129 -11.29 -3.09 -12.68
CA ASN A 129 -12.11 -2.32 -13.62
C ASN A 129 -13.61 -2.67 -13.65
N ARG A 130 -14.11 -3.34 -12.60
CA ARG A 130 -15.53 -3.64 -12.43
C ARG A 130 -15.95 -3.69 -10.97
N VAL A 131 -17.18 -3.39 -10.71
CA VAL A 131 -17.79 -3.68 -9.41
C VAL A 131 -18.33 -5.10 -9.46
N SER A 132 -17.76 -5.98 -8.65
CA SER A 132 -18.22 -7.35 -8.51
C SER A 132 -19.54 -7.41 -7.78
N GLU A 133 -20.40 -8.23 -8.28
CA GLU A 133 -21.73 -8.42 -7.75
C GLU A 133 -21.87 -9.82 -7.20
N LEU A 134 -22.39 -9.89 -5.96
CA LEU A 134 -22.70 -11.13 -5.29
C LEU A 134 -24.18 -11.42 -5.47
N ASP A 135 -24.54 -12.12 -6.50
CA ASP A 135 -25.85 -12.70 -6.54
C ASP A 135 -25.80 -14.20 -6.20
N ARG A 136 -26.97 -14.78 -6.00
CA ARG A 136 -27.27 -16.12 -5.46
C ARG A 136 -26.56 -17.30 -6.15
N GLY A 137 -25.27 -17.24 -6.35
CA GLY A 137 -24.47 -18.34 -6.88
C GLY A 137 -23.89 -18.09 -8.28
N SER A 138 -24.10 -16.93 -8.87
CA SER A 138 -23.36 -16.48 -10.06
C SER A 138 -22.23 -15.55 -9.64
N ASP A 139 -21.13 -15.60 -10.37
CA ASP A 139 -19.93 -14.83 -10.07
C ASP A 139 -20.02 -13.36 -10.47
N THR A 140 -21.15 -12.94 -10.91
CA THR A 140 -21.26 -11.65 -11.54
C THR A 140 -22.59 -11.04 -11.25
N ARG A 141 -22.60 -9.88 -10.71
CA ARG A 141 -23.70 -8.94 -10.58
C ARG A 141 -24.33 -8.91 -9.22
N GLY A 142 -23.86 -8.04 -8.36
CA GLY A 142 -24.29 -7.97 -7.14
C GLY A 142 -24.54 -6.80 -6.36
N GLN A 143 -25.32 -7.06 -5.44
CA GLN A 143 -25.60 -6.16 -4.36
C GLN A 143 -24.64 -6.46 -3.23
N VAL A 144 -24.30 -5.43 -2.47
CA VAL A 144 -23.65 -5.61 -1.17
C VAL A 144 -24.51 -6.57 -0.37
N MET A 145 -24.08 -7.80 -0.23
CA MET A 145 -24.74 -8.74 0.69
C MET A 145 -24.19 -8.50 2.09
N LEU A 146 -25.01 -7.86 2.91
CA LEU A 146 -24.86 -7.95 4.36
C LEU A 146 -25.23 -9.39 4.76
N ARG A 147 -24.24 -10.25 4.89
CA ARG A 147 -24.42 -11.45 5.71
C ARG A 147 -24.52 -10.97 7.15
N ASP A 148 -25.48 -11.47 7.89
CA ASP A 148 -25.85 -11.10 9.25
C ASP A 148 -24.95 -10.00 9.87
N PRO A 149 -25.38 -8.74 9.93
CA PRO A 149 -24.57 -7.63 10.42
C PRO A 149 -24.13 -7.78 11.88
N HIS A 150 -24.71 -8.74 12.59
CA HIS A 150 -24.36 -9.04 13.97
C HIS A 150 -23.28 -10.13 14.11
N ALA A 151 -23.12 -11.00 13.15
CA ALA A 151 -22.23 -12.16 13.26
C ALA A 151 -21.46 -12.55 12.00
N GLY A 152 -21.85 -12.09 10.80
CA GLY A 152 -21.23 -12.47 9.54
C GLY A 152 -20.27 -11.40 8.98
N LEU A 153 -19.53 -11.76 7.94
CA LEU A 153 -18.65 -10.83 7.21
C LEU A 153 -19.49 -9.77 6.49
N ILE A 154 -19.14 -8.51 6.67
CA ILE A 154 -19.68 -7.40 5.88
C ILE A 154 -18.86 -7.33 4.59
N VAL A 155 -19.53 -7.48 3.44
CA VAL A 155 -18.86 -7.40 2.14
C VAL A 155 -19.25 -6.10 1.46
N PHE A 156 -18.30 -5.19 1.33
CA PHE A 156 -18.46 -3.96 0.56
C PHE A 156 -18.26 -4.23 -0.92
N SER A 157 -19.07 -3.58 -1.74
CA SER A 157 -18.69 -3.37 -3.14
C SER A 157 -17.38 -2.59 -3.19
N GLY A 158 -16.57 -2.89 -4.17
CA GLY A 158 -15.34 -2.19 -4.47
C GLY A 158 -15.01 -2.31 -5.94
N ILE A 159 -14.03 -1.58 -6.37
CA ILE A 159 -13.44 -1.67 -7.71
C ILE A 159 -11.99 -1.25 -7.63
N GLU A 160 -11.09 -1.99 -8.22
CA GLU A 160 -9.76 -1.49 -8.51
C GLU A 160 -9.72 -0.90 -9.91
N LEU A 161 -9.58 0.42 -9.97
CA LEU A 161 -9.37 1.18 -11.19
C LEU A 161 -7.94 0.94 -11.68
N THR A 162 -7.78 -0.02 -12.57
CA THR A 162 -6.49 -0.46 -13.08
C THR A 162 -6.25 0.10 -14.46
N HIS A 163 -5.24 0.97 -14.59
CA HIS A 163 -4.86 1.61 -15.84
C HIS A 163 -3.33 1.65 -15.96
N ASN A 164 -2.77 0.92 -16.92
CA ASN A 164 -1.34 0.76 -17.11
C ASN A 164 -0.82 1.36 -18.44
N PRO A 165 -1.06 2.66 -18.74
CA PRO A 165 -0.62 3.26 -19.99
C PRO A 165 0.91 3.38 -20.04
N VAL A 166 1.49 3.24 -21.24
CA VAL A 166 2.94 3.32 -21.44
C VAL A 166 3.44 4.76 -21.50
N GLY A 167 4.61 5.04 -20.94
CA GLY A 167 5.39 6.27 -21.14
C GLY A 167 4.98 7.45 -20.25
N CYS A 168 4.55 7.21 -19.02
CA CYS A 168 4.33 8.27 -18.03
C CYS A 168 5.63 8.90 -17.52
N LEU A 169 5.51 10.15 -17.08
CA LEU A 169 6.54 10.87 -16.33
C LEU A 169 6.00 11.19 -14.92
N PRO A 170 6.80 11.06 -13.84
CA PRO A 170 8.16 10.52 -13.86
C PRO A 170 8.21 9.05 -14.28
N ILE A 171 9.28 8.68 -14.98
CA ILE A 171 9.53 7.30 -15.39
C ILE A 171 10.04 6.54 -14.16
N GLY A 172 9.24 5.61 -13.64
CA GLY A 172 9.66 4.72 -12.55
C GLY A 172 9.90 3.30 -13.05
N ASP A 173 9.06 2.85 -13.97
CA ASP A 173 9.04 1.49 -14.51
C ASP A 173 9.97 1.35 -15.72
N PRO A 174 10.89 0.35 -15.77
CA PRO A 174 11.69 0.03 -16.94
C PRO A 174 10.85 -0.28 -18.19
N SER A 175 9.69 -0.89 -18.06
CA SER A 175 8.74 -1.11 -19.16
C SER A 175 8.01 0.16 -19.57
N ARG A 176 8.20 1.26 -18.82
CA ARG A 176 7.57 2.56 -19.00
C ARG A 176 6.05 2.57 -18.77
N ASN A 177 5.50 1.56 -18.12
CA ASN A 177 4.12 1.53 -17.69
C ASN A 177 3.88 2.48 -16.51
N CYS A 178 2.69 3.03 -16.41
CA CYS A 178 2.38 4.02 -15.40
C CYS A 178 1.91 3.40 -14.07
N ARG A 179 1.37 2.21 -14.08
CA ARG A 179 0.86 1.49 -12.90
C ARG A 179 -0.08 2.37 -12.07
N ILE A 180 -1.19 2.77 -12.67
CA ILE A 180 -2.23 3.57 -12.02
C ILE A 180 -3.27 2.63 -11.46
N HIS A 181 -3.17 2.30 -10.19
CA HIS A 181 -4.09 1.41 -9.48
C HIS A 181 -4.70 2.14 -8.30
N VAL A 182 -6.02 2.25 -8.28
CA VAL A 182 -6.79 2.97 -7.26
C VAL A 182 -8.02 2.18 -6.90
N ASN A 183 -8.15 1.78 -5.64
CA ASN A 183 -9.40 1.21 -5.16
C ASN A 183 -10.43 2.29 -4.89
N LEU A 184 -11.69 2.01 -5.22
CA LEU A 184 -12.85 2.68 -4.65
C LEU A 184 -13.52 1.71 -3.70
N ILE A 185 -13.62 2.08 -2.43
CA ILE A 185 -14.21 1.27 -1.36
C ILE A 185 -15.63 1.79 -1.12
N GLY A 186 -16.61 0.91 -1.20
CA GLY A 186 -18.02 1.27 -1.01
C GLY A 186 -18.54 2.28 -2.05
N PRO A 187 -18.31 2.08 -3.37
CA PRO A 187 -18.91 2.94 -4.39
C PRO A 187 -20.43 2.90 -4.27
N THR A 188 -21.08 4.05 -4.51
CA THR A 188 -22.54 4.23 -4.47
C THR A 188 -23.20 3.99 -5.84
N ALA A 189 -22.39 3.82 -6.85
CA ALA A 189 -22.81 3.52 -8.21
C ALA A 189 -21.79 2.58 -8.87
N ARG A 190 -22.17 1.94 -9.95
CA ARG A 190 -21.33 1.02 -10.71
C ARG A 190 -21.35 1.32 -12.19
N PRO A 191 -20.28 1.01 -12.93
CA PRO A 191 -20.33 1.03 -14.39
C PRO A 191 -21.24 -0.10 -14.90
N ALA A 192 -21.84 0.07 -16.08
CA ALA A 192 -22.68 -0.95 -16.70
C ALA A 192 -21.93 -2.25 -17.05
N GLY A 193 -20.61 -2.20 -17.05
CA GLY A 193 -19.73 -3.33 -17.35
C GLY A 193 -18.32 -3.09 -16.82
N ARG A 194 -17.31 -3.66 -17.49
CA ARG A 194 -15.91 -3.35 -17.21
C ARG A 194 -15.61 -1.93 -17.67
N ILE A 195 -14.86 -1.15 -16.88
CA ILE A 195 -14.41 0.17 -17.31
C ILE A 195 -13.37 0.02 -18.42
N GLU A 196 -13.62 0.69 -19.53
CA GLU A 196 -12.67 0.86 -20.61
C GLU A 196 -12.00 2.23 -20.48
N TRP A 197 -10.67 2.25 -20.52
CA TRP A 197 -9.92 3.48 -20.35
C TRP A 197 -9.70 4.19 -21.68
N ALA A 198 -9.89 5.51 -21.67
CA ALA A 198 -9.58 6.34 -22.82
C ALA A 198 -8.11 6.24 -23.23
N GLU A 199 -7.85 6.39 -24.54
CA GLU A 199 -6.48 6.52 -25.02
C GLU A 199 -5.76 7.67 -24.30
N ARG A 200 -4.51 7.44 -23.95
CA ARG A 200 -3.69 8.41 -23.23
C ARG A 200 -3.39 9.63 -24.09
N ARG A 201 -3.70 10.82 -23.58
CA ARG A 201 -3.42 12.11 -24.21
C ARG A 201 -2.26 12.88 -23.56
N SER A 202 -1.75 12.43 -22.41
CA SER A 202 -0.67 13.06 -21.66
C SER A 202 0.43 12.07 -21.32
N HIS A 203 1.66 12.62 -21.10
CA HIS A 203 2.79 11.86 -20.56
C HIS A 203 2.91 12.01 -19.03
N LEU A 204 2.14 12.91 -18.42
CA LEU A 204 2.25 13.14 -16.99
C LEU A 204 1.42 12.12 -16.22
N ARG A 205 2.03 11.48 -15.25
CA ARG A 205 1.37 10.50 -14.38
C ARG A 205 0.16 11.09 -13.67
N ILE A 206 0.26 12.36 -13.24
CA ILE A 206 -0.87 13.06 -12.61
C ILE A 206 -2.10 13.14 -13.53
N ASP A 207 -1.88 13.36 -14.82
CA ASP A 207 -3.00 13.44 -15.78
C ASP A 207 -3.64 12.07 -16.01
N MET A 208 -2.87 11.00 -15.87
CA MET A 208 -3.41 9.63 -15.89
C MET A 208 -4.29 9.35 -14.67
N TYR A 209 -3.91 9.84 -13.49
CA TYR A 209 -4.77 9.76 -12.30
C TYR A 209 -6.05 10.56 -12.42
N GLN A 210 -6.17 11.54 -13.33
CA GLN A 210 -7.42 12.27 -13.59
C GLN A 210 -8.55 11.33 -14.01
N ALA A 211 -8.25 10.27 -14.75
CA ALA A 211 -9.24 9.29 -15.13
C ALA A 211 -9.80 8.55 -13.89
N ALA A 212 -8.93 8.19 -12.94
CA ALA A 212 -9.36 7.60 -11.66
C ALA A 212 -10.16 8.60 -10.80
N VAL A 213 -9.78 9.88 -10.78
CA VAL A 213 -10.54 10.95 -10.09
C VAL A 213 -11.93 11.12 -10.73
N ALA A 214 -12.02 11.11 -12.05
CA ALA A 214 -13.30 11.21 -12.75
C ALA A 214 -14.19 9.98 -12.47
N ALA A 215 -13.61 8.78 -12.47
CA ALA A 215 -14.33 7.57 -12.10
C ALA A 215 -14.83 7.61 -10.65
N GLN A 216 -14.00 8.07 -9.71
CA GLN A 216 -14.42 8.27 -8.32
C GLN A 216 -15.58 9.27 -8.21
N THR A 217 -15.54 10.37 -8.93
CA THR A 217 -16.63 11.37 -8.95
C THR A 217 -17.94 10.75 -9.45
N ALA A 218 -17.87 9.89 -10.46
CA ALA A 218 -19.05 9.26 -11.05
C ALA A 218 -19.59 8.09 -10.21
N LEU A 219 -18.70 7.29 -9.62
CA LEU A 219 -19.08 6.07 -8.92
C LEU A 219 -19.23 6.27 -7.41
N GLY A 220 -18.61 7.30 -6.84
CA GLY A 220 -18.53 7.48 -5.39
C GLY A 220 -17.51 6.54 -4.74
N GLY A 221 -17.62 6.41 -3.41
CA GLY A 221 -16.71 5.58 -2.63
C GLY A 221 -15.46 6.31 -2.14
N ILE A 222 -14.68 5.62 -1.31
CA ILE A 222 -13.43 6.12 -0.74
C ILE A 222 -12.27 5.65 -1.60
N ALA A 223 -11.50 6.59 -2.16
CA ALA A 223 -10.36 6.25 -2.99
C ALA A 223 -9.13 5.86 -2.16
N GLN A 224 -8.47 4.77 -2.55
CA GLN A 224 -7.23 4.27 -1.99
C GLN A 224 -6.17 4.13 -3.09
N ILE A 225 -5.02 4.76 -2.90
CA ILE A 225 -3.87 4.63 -3.80
C ILE A 225 -3.17 3.32 -3.48
N ASN A 226 -3.17 2.37 -4.45
CA ASN A 226 -2.64 1.03 -4.25
C ASN A 226 -1.14 0.97 -4.52
N HIS A 227 -0.41 0.08 -3.81
CA HIS A 227 1.01 -0.26 -3.95
C HIS A 227 1.83 0.85 -4.66
N PRO A 228 1.87 2.08 -4.11
CA PRO A 228 2.33 3.29 -4.80
C PRO A 228 3.79 3.25 -5.23
N GLN A 229 4.60 2.40 -4.60
CA GLN A 229 6.01 2.20 -4.96
C GLN A 229 6.23 1.10 -5.99
N TRP A 230 5.19 0.50 -6.53
CA TRP A 230 5.36 -0.47 -7.60
C TRP A 230 6.11 0.17 -8.77
N LEU A 231 7.31 -0.37 -9.05
CA LEU A 231 8.24 0.12 -10.05
C LEU A 231 8.59 1.63 -9.91
N TRP A 232 8.54 2.14 -8.65
CA TRP A 232 9.06 3.46 -8.26
C TRP A 232 8.38 4.66 -8.93
N GLY A 233 7.10 4.50 -9.29
CA GLY A 233 6.37 5.53 -10.04
C GLY A 233 5.82 6.68 -9.20
N MET A 234 5.82 6.57 -7.87
CA MET A 234 5.21 7.56 -6.98
C MET A 234 6.24 8.56 -6.44
N THR A 235 5.80 9.82 -6.27
CA THR A 235 6.57 10.87 -5.61
C THR A 235 5.77 11.52 -4.49
N PRO A 236 6.42 12.15 -3.49
CA PRO A 236 5.69 12.86 -2.45
C PRO A 236 4.78 13.98 -2.98
N ASP A 237 5.21 14.71 -4.00
CA ASP A 237 4.40 15.81 -4.59
C ASP A 237 3.17 15.26 -5.30
N LEU A 238 3.30 14.14 -6.00
CA LEU A 238 2.16 13.44 -6.61
C LEU A 238 1.16 12.97 -5.54
N LEU A 239 1.64 12.42 -4.42
CA LEU A 239 0.78 12.01 -3.30
C LEU A 239 0.03 13.19 -2.69
N VAL A 240 0.69 14.33 -2.49
CA VAL A 240 0.04 15.57 -2.01
C VAL A 240 -1.08 15.98 -2.95
N GLU A 241 -0.81 16.00 -4.24
CA GLU A 241 -1.80 16.38 -5.26
C GLU A 241 -2.99 15.41 -5.29
N LEU A 242 -2.74 14.10 -5.19
CA LEU A 242 -3.79 13.09 -5.15
C LEU A 242 -4.65 13.19 -3.89
N ALA A 243 -4.03 13.45 -2.73
CA ALA A 243 -4.77 13.71 -1.49
C ALA A 243 -5.69 14.94 -1.64
N HIS A 244 -5.21 16.03 -2.24
CA HIS A 244 -6.01 17.22 -2.52
C HIS A 244 -7.16 16.96 -3.51
N ARG A 245 -7.02 15.96 -4.37
CA ARG A 245 -8.06 15.52 -5.31
C ARG A 245 -9.07 14.52 -4.71
N GLY A 246 -9.00 14.28 -3.40
CA GLY A 246 -9.95 13.44 -2.68
C GLY A 246 -9.59 11.96 -2.64
N MET A 247 -8.31 11.61 -2.73
CA MET A 247 -7.80 10.26 -2.49
C MET A 247 -7.19 10.17 -1.09
N PRO A 248 -7.97 9.89 -0.04
CA PRO A 248 -7.52 9.99 1.34
C PRO A 248 -6.73 8.78 1.85
N LEU A 249 -6.75 7.65 1.14
CA LEU A 249 -6.09 6.42 1.58
C LEU A 249 -4.89 6.08 0.70
N ILE A 250 -3.85 5.52 1.33
CA ILE A 250 -2.66 5.01 0.65
C ILE A 250 -2.23 3.68 1.26
N GLU A 251 -1.91 2.70 0.45
CA GLU A 251 -1.25 1.49 0.91
C GLU A 251 0.19 1.78 1.32
N ILE A 252 0.46 1.70 2.61
CA ILE A 252 1.82 1.82 3.16
C ILE A 252 2.49 0.46 3.34
N ALA A 253 1.69 -0.61 3.36
CA ALA A 253 2.14 -1.99 3.46
C ALA A 253 1.17 -2.90 2.70
N ASN A 254 1.48 -3.24 1.46
CA ASN A 254 0.77 -4.25 0.68
C ASN A 254 1.61 -5.53 0.71
N ALA A 255 1.04 -6.66 1.17
CA ALA A 255 1.79 -7.90 1.38
C ALA A 255 2.33 -8.50 0.07
N ALA A 256 1.59 -8.35 -1.03
CA ALA A 256 2.02 -8.78 -2.36
C ALA A 256 3.24 -7.97 -2.88
N PHE A 257 3.41 -6.74 -2.40
CA PHE A 257 4.43 -5.79 -2.82
C PHE A 257 5.50 -5.50 -1.75
N SER A 258 5.79 -6.43 -0.86
CA SER A 258 6.71 -6.26 0.28
C SER A 258 8.08 -5.68 -0.12
N LYS A 259 8.65 -6.12 -1.24
CA LYS A 259 9.90 -5.62 -1.83
C LYS A 259 9.82 -4.11 -2.12
N TRP A 260 8.71 -3.66 -2.70
CA TRP A 260 8.48 -2.27 -3.09
C TRP A 260 8.16 -1.39 -1.87
N ASN A 261 7.42 -1.94 -0.89
CA ASN A 261 7.13 -1.24 0.35
C ASN A 261 8.40 -0.86 1.12
N ALA A 262 9.41 -1.72 1.11
CA ALA A 262 10.65 -1.51 1.86
C ALA A 262 11.52 -0.39 1.29
N GLY A 263 11.39 -0.08 0.00
CA GLY A 263 12.31 0.80 -0.70
C GLY A 263 13.67 0.11 -0.97
N ASP A 264 14.59 0.88 -1.53
CA ASP A 264 15.97 0.49 -1.77
C ASP A 264 16.93 1.69 -1.52
N PRO A 265 18.24 1.57 -1.70
CA PRO A 265 19.15 2.69 -1.45
C PRO A 265 18.91 3.95 -2.29
N VAL A 266 18.15 3.84 -3.39
CA VAL A 266 17.85 4.95 -4.31
C VAL A 266 16.40 5.42 -4.16
N HIS A 267 15.49 4.51 -3.80
CA HIS A 267 14.06 4.79 -3.72
C HIS A 267 13.57 4.72 -2.28
N PRO A 268 12.78 5.70 -1.82
CA PRO A 268 12.25 5.70 -0.46
C PRO A 268 11.26 4.56 -0.24
N SER A 269 11.15 4.09 0.99
CA SER A 269 10.07 3.18 1.38
C SER A 269 8.71 3.86 1.23
N THR A 270 7.64 3.07 1.15
CA THR A 270 6.27 3.62 1.11
C THR A 270 5.95 4.43 2.37
N GLU A 271 6.45 4.01 3.53
CA GLU A 271 6.32 4.81 4.77
C GLU A 271 7.04 6.16 4.66
N ALA A 272 8.24 6.20 4.09
CA ALA A 272 8.97 7.45 3.90
C ALA A 272 8.28 8.40 2.90
N LEU A 273 7.66 7.85 1.84
CA LEU A 273 6.80 8.62 0.93
C LEU A 273 5.59 9.20 1.66
N TRP A 274 4.91 8.38 2.45
CA TRP A 274 3.78 8.81 3.26
C TRP A 274 4.18 9.94 4.22
N ASP A 275 5.25 9.75 4.99
CA ASP A 275 5.79 10.79 5.88
C ASP A 275 6.13 12.09 5.15
N ALA A 276 6.73 11.98 3.97
CA ALA A 276 7.08 13.15 3.16
C ALA A 276 5.83 13.90 2.64
N ALA A 277 4.75 13.21 2.30
CA ALA A 277 3.49 13.82 1.91
C ALA A 277 2.78 14.47 3.14
N LEU A 278 2.76 13.77 4.28
CA LEU A 278 2.22 14.27 5.54
C LEU A 278 2.93 15.55 6.01
N ALA A 279 4.26 15.60 5.90
CA ALA A 279 5.05 16.77 6.25
C ALA A 279 4.77 17.98 5.34
N ARG A 280 4.27 17.75 4.12
CA ARG A 280 3.80 18.79 3.19
C ARG A 280 2.34 19.18 3.40
N GLY A 281 1.69 18.65 4.44
CA GLY A 281 0.32 18.99 4.82
C GLY A 281 -0.77 18.10 4.22
N ALA A 282 -0.42 17.06 3.49
CA ALA A 282 -1.42 16.11 2.98
C ALA A 282 -2.24 15.50 4.12
N ILE A 283 -3.54 15.35 3.92
CA ILE A 283 -4.42 14.52 4.76
C ILE A 283 -4.52 13.18 4.06
N LEU A 284 -3.77 12.21 4.58
CA LEU A 284 -3.59 10.91 3.93
C LEU A 284 -3.43 9.83 5.00
N TRP A 285 -4.27 8.79 4.94
CA TRP A 285 -4.33 7.71 5.91
C TRP A 285 -3.67 6.45 5.36
N GLY A 286 -2.78 5.86 6.14
CA GLY A 286 -2.03 4.66 5.74
C GLY A 286 -2.79 3.38 5.98
N VAL A 287 -2.94 2.54 4.96
CA VAL A 287 -3.56 1.21 5.01
C VAL A 287 -2.51 0.11 4.87
N ALA A 288 -2.77 -1.04 5.50
CA ALA A 288 -2.13 -2.30 5.13
C ALA A 288 -3.16 -3.20 4.45
N SER A 289 -2.71 -3.94 3.44
CA SER A 289 -3.54 -4.83 2.64
C SER A 289 -2.76 -6.08 2.22
N ASP A 290 -3.45 -7.05 1.69
CA ASP A 290 -2.86 -8.28 1.16
C ASP A 290 -2.90 -8.35 -0.37
N ASP A 291 -3.81 -7.61 -1.02
CA ASP A 291 -3.95 -7.69 -2.49
C ASP A 291 -4.09 -9.14 -2.94
N ALA A 292 -5.02 -9.85 -2.25
CA ALA A 292 -5.09 -11.29 -2.31
C ALA A 292 -5.77 -11.80 -3.56
N HIS A 293 -5.14 -12.78 -4.22
CA HIS A 293 -5.61 -13.43 -5.44
C HIS A 293 -5.74 -14.95 -5.32
N ASP A 294 -5.05 -15.57 -4.35
CA ASP A 294 -5.02 -17.03 -4.15
C ASP A 294 -5.38 -17.41 -2.72
N TYR A 295 -6.52 -18.02 -2.54
CA TYR A 295 -7.08 -18.41 -1.24
C TYR A 295 -6.88 -19.88 -0.88
N GLU A 296 -6.36 -20.66 -1.81
CA GLU A 296 -6.04 -22.08 -1.62
C GLU A 296 -4.58 -22.33 -1.22
N GLY A 297 -3.72 -21.29 -1.24
CA GLY A 297 -2.31 -21.36 -0.91
C GLY A 297 -1.46 -22.10 -1.96
N ARG A 298 -1.92 -22.12 -3.20
CA ARG A 298 -1.22 -22.79 -4.32
C ARG A 298 -0.51 -21.80 -5.24
N GLY A 299 -0.87 -20.54 -5.17
CA GLY A 299 -0.38 -19.49 -6.05
C GLY A 299 0.34 -18.38 -5.32
N LYS A 300 0.36 -17.22 -5.96
CA LYS A 300 0.95 -15.99 -5.45
C LYS A 300 -0.13 -15.15 -4.75
N TYR A 301 0.29 -14.26 -3.89
CA TYR A 301 -0.55 -13.26 -3.23
C TYR A 301 -1.64 -13.87 -2.34
N PRO A 302 -1.24 -14.63 -1.29
CA PRO A 302 -2.18 -15.20 -0.33
C PRO A 302 -2.79 -14.11 0.56
N PRO A 303 -4.02 -14.30 1.06
CA PRO A 303 -4.65 -13.39 2.00
C PRO A 303 -4.02 -13.47 3.40
N GLY A 304 -4.27 -12.43 4.21
CA GLY A 304 -3.89 -12.38 5.63
C GLY A 304 -2.52 -11.74 5.90
N GLY A 305 -1.88 -11.13 4.89
CA GLY A 305 -0.59 -10.47 5.04
C GLY A 305 -0.67 -9.03 5.55
N GLY A 306 -1.82 -8.37 5.36
CA GLY A 306 -2.08 -7.01 5.82
C GLY A 306 -3.57 -6.72 5.96
N TRP A 307 -3.94 -5.86 6.92
CA TRP A 307 -5.32 -5.47 7.16
C TRP A 307 -5.42 -4.12 7.88
N VAL A 308 -6.62 -3.60 8.00
CA VAL A 308 -6.94 -2.45 8.83
C VAL A 308 -7.77 -2.88 10.03
N MET A 309 -7.59 -2.18 11.15
CA MET A 309 -8.43 -2.28 12.34
C MET A 309 -9.18 -0.97 12.50
N VAL A 310 -10.46 -0.98 12.18
CA VAL A 310 -11.31 0.23 12.14
C VAL A 310 -12.07 0.38 13.45
N ARG A 311 -12.04 1.58 14.03
CA ARG A 311 -12.78 1.93 15.23
C ARG A 311 -14.17 2.44 14.84
N ALA A 312 -15.16 1.58 14.89
CA ALA A 312 -16.52 1.90 14.49
C ALA A 312 -17.54 1.02 15.19
N ARG A 313 -18.81 1.41 15.11
CA ARG A 313 -19.92 0.46 15.31
C ARG A 313 -19.88 -0.55 14.17
N ARG A 314 -20.35 -1.78 14.43
CA ARG A 314 -20.46 -2.82 13.40
C ARG A 314 -21.61 -2.51 12.44
N ASP A 315 -21.45 -1.48 11.67
CA ASP A 315 -22.41 -0.94 10.72
C ASP A 315 -21.67 -0.50 9.46
N PRO A 316 -22.13 -0.85 8.25
CA PRO A 316 -21.41 -0.53 7.01
C PRO A 316 -21.10 0.95 6.82
N ARG A 317 -22.05 1.83 7.12
CA ARG A 317 -21.84 3.27 6.99
C ARG A 317 -20.84 3.78 8.03
N ALA A 318 -20.96 3.32 9.29
CA ALA A 318 -20.03 3.71 10.34
C ALA A 318 -18.60 3.26 10.04
N ILE A 319 -18.42 2.08 9.40
CA ILE A 319 -17.12 1.59 8.96
C ILE A 319 -16.54 2.49 7.85
N LEU A 320 -17.33 2.81 6.83
CA LEU A 320 -16.89 3.70 5.74
C LEU A 320 -16.57 5.11 6.26
N ASP A 321 -17.40 5.68 7.12
CA ASP A 321 -17.16 6.98 7.74
C ASP A 321 -15.87 6.98 8.58
N ALA A 322 -15.61 5.88 9.29
CA ALA A 322 -14.38 5.72 10.07
C ALA A 322 -13.13 5.60 9.18
N LEU A 323 -13.20 4.83 8.09
CA LEU A 323 -12.13 4.74 7.09
C LEU A 323 -11.82 6.11 6.48
N ALA A 324 -12.85 6.83 6.03
CA ALA A 324 -12.68 8.17 5.45
C ALA A 324 -12.07 9.18 6.44
N ALA A 325 -12.40 9.05 7.71
CA ALA A 325 -11.90 9.92 8.79
C ALA A 325 -10.55 9.49 9.38
N GLY A 326 -9.94 8.38 8.94
CA GLY A 326 -8.69 7.87 9.50
C GLY A 326 -8.83 7.26 10.91
N ARG A 327 -10.04 6.89 11.33
CA ARG A 327 -10.29 6.24 12.64
C ARG A 327 -9.99 4.74 12.58
N PHE A 328 -8.75 4.41 12.25
CA PHE A 328 -8.24 3.05 12.15
C PHE A 328 -6.72 3.02 12.32
N TYR A 329 -6.17 1.85 12.51
CA TYR A 329 -4.76 1.60 12.33
C TYR A 329 -4.54 0.47 11.31
N ALA A 330 -3.40 0.48 10.63
CA ALA A 330 -2.99 -0.57 9.71
C ALA A 330 -2.17 -1.63 10.47
N SER A 331 -2.24 -2.90 10.06
CA SER A 331 -1.52 -3.99 10.72
C SER A 331 -1.08 -5.09 9.75
N SER A 332 0.07 -5.67 10.06
CA SER A 332 0.55 -6.94 9.49
C SER A 332 0.66 -8.06 10.54
N GLY A 333 0.01 -7.88 11.73
CA GLY A 333 -0.01 -8.91 12.77
C GLY A 333 0.12 -8.40 14.20
N VAL A 334 0.10 -7.10 14.42
CA VAL A 334 0.05 -6.51 15.76
C VAL A 334 -1.36 -6.03 16.04
N VAL A 335 -1.92 -6.43 17.17
CA VAL A 335 -3.24 -5.98 17.64
C VAL A 335 -3.05 -4.95 18.75
N LEU A 336 -3.72 -3.81 18.58
CA LEU A 336 -3.70 -2.73 19.55
C LEU A 336 -5.07 -2.66 20.26
N GLU A 337 -5.02 -2.50 21.58
CA GLU A 337 -6.17 -2.11 22.39
C GLU A 337 -6.51 -0.64 22.18
N ARG A 338 -5.46 0.19 22.05
CA ARG A 338 -5.58 1.65 21.95
C ARG A 338 -4.67 2.22 20.86
N ALA A 339 -5.21 3.10 20.04
CA ALA A 339 -4.51 3.85 19.00
C ALA A 339 -5.29 5.14 18.70
N GLU A 340 -5.30 6.07 19.65
CA GLU A 340 -6.16 7.25 19.60
C GLU A 340 -5.55 8.46 20.30
N VAL A 341 -6.10 9.64 20.02
CA VAL A 341 -5.73 10.87 20.72
C VAL A 341 -6.58 11.03 21.97
N GLU A 342 -5.94 11.08 23.12
CA GLU A 342 -6.54 11.36 24.42
C GLU A 342 -6.06 12.73 24.92
N GLY A 343 -6.96 13.69 24.96
CA GLY A 343 -6.58 15.08 25.27
C GLY A 343 -5.65 15.65 24.20
N ASP A 344 -4.39 15.88 24.56
CA ASP A 344 -3.37 16.39 23.64
C ASP A 344 -2.25 15.35 23.35
N GLU A 345 -2.48 14.08 23.68
CA GLU A 345 -1.51 13.00 23.51
C GLU A 345 -2.04 11.88 22.60
N LEU A 346 -1.19 11.38 21.71
CA LEU A 346 -1.41 10.13 21.01
C LEU A 346 -1.08 8.98 21.96
N ALA A 347 -2.08 8.20 22.34
CA ALA A 347 -1.95 7.03 23.20
C ALA A 347 -1.95 5.75 22.37
N VAL A 348 -0.99 4.87 22.64
CA VAL A 348 -0.83 3.58 21.97
C VAL A 348 -0.68 2.49 23.01
N ALA A 349 -1.54 1.47 22.94
CA ALA A 349 -1.47 0.29 23.80
C ALA A 349 -1.63 -0.98 22.97
N VAL A 350 -0.76 -1.95 23.18
CA VAL A 350 -0.87 -3.30 22.61
C VAL A 350 -1.92 -4.08 23.39
N ASP A 351 -2.74 -4.86 22.70
CA ASP A 351 -3.72 -5.75 23.30
C ASP A 351 -3.06 -6.60 24.41
N PRO A 352 -3.60 -6.57 25.65
CA PRO A 352 -3.02 -7.30 26.76
C PRO A 352 -2.97 -8.83 26.54
N ALA A 353 -3.85 -9.39 25.73
CA ALA A 353 -3.88 -10.81 25.37
C ALA A 353 -2.79 -11.19 24.33
N ALA A 354 -2.25 -10.22 23.60
CA ALA A 354 -1.23 -10.49 22.59
C ALA A 354 0.09 -10.94 23.22
N SER A 355 0.76 -11.95 22.65
CA SER A 355 2.06 -12.45 23.08
C SER A 355 3.22 -11.70 22.41
N GLY A 356 4.42 -11.79 22.97
CA GLY A 356 5.66 -11.25 22.41
C GLY A 356 6.10 -9.93 23.08
N SER A 357 7.27 -9.44 22.66
CA SER A 357 7.82 -8.15 23.04
C SER A 357 7.62 -7.12 21.94
N TYR A 358 7.50 -5.87 22.32
CA TYR A 358 7.10 -4.79 21.41
C TYR A 358 8.00 -3.56 21.60
N THR A 359 8.19 -2.85 20.51
CA THR A 359 8.78 -1.51 20.48
C THR A 359 7.76 -0.57 19.86
N ILE A 360 7.50 0.55 20.51
CA ILE A 360 6.62 1.62 20.04
C ILE A 360 7.51 2.80 19.66
N ASP A 361 7.55 3.10 18.36
CA ASP A 361 8.29 4.22 17.79
C ASP A 361 7.33 5.37 17.48
N PHE A 362 7.59 6.57 18.00
CA PHE A 362 6.88 7.78 17.61
C PHE A 362 7.65 8.51 16.51
N ILE A 363 6.93 8.82 15.45
CA ILE A 363 7.43 9.54 14.27
C ILE A 363 6.75 10.90 14.23
N GLU A 364 7.54 11.96 14.33
CA GLU A 364 7.08 13.34 14.26
C GLU A 364 7.67 14.01 13.03
N ASN A 365 6.82 14.49 12.13
CA ASN A 365 7.23 15.13 10.89
C ASN A 365 8.30 14.32 10.09
N GLY A 366 8.07 13.00 9.96
CA GLY A 366 8.95 12.08 9.23
C GLY A 366 10.21 11.64 9.98
N ARG A 367 10.37 12.00 11.25
CA ARG A 367 11.53 11.61 12.05
C ARG A 367 11.09 10.80 13.28
N ARG A 368 11.76 9.69 13.52
CA ARG A 368 11.59 8.98 14.78
C ARG A 368 12.17 9.84 15.93
N VAL A 369 11.30 10.24 16.84
CA VAL A 369 11.63 11.12 17.97
C VAL A 369 11.70 10.40 19.30
N GLU A 370 11.09 9.23 19.39
CA GLU A 370 11.07 8.43 20.61
C GLU A 370 10.89 6.95 20.27
N SER A 371 11.48 6.08 21.07
CA SER A 371 11.36 4.62 20.97
C SER A 371 11.17 4.05 22.38
N VAL A 372 10.05 3.38 22.61
CA VAL A 372 9.68 2.80 23.90
C VAL A 372 9.60 1.28 23.77
N HIS A 373 10.41 0.57 24.56
CA HIS A 373 10.27 -0.88 24.68
C HIS A 373 9.17 -1.19 25.70
N GLY A 374 8.07 -1.75 25.23
CA GLY A 374 6.93 -2.03 26.08
C GLY A 374 5.63 -2.13 25.30
N ARG A 375 4.52 -2.19 26.04
CA ARG A 375 3.18 -2.39 25.47
C ARG A 375 2.33 -1.12 25.52
N PHE A 376 2.81 -0.06 26.12
CA PHE A 376 2.09 1.19 26.26
C PHE A 376 3.04 2.37 26.16
N ALA A 377 2.65 3.38 25.40
CA ALA A 377 3.35 4.65 25.31
C ALA A 377 2.39 5.78 24.97
N ARG A 378 2.76 7.01 25.31
CA ARG A 378 2.05 8.23 24.95
C ARG A 378 3.01 9.27 24.41
N ARG A 379 2.57 10.06 23.48
CA ARG A 379 3.33 11.16 22.93
C ARG A 379 2.44 12.37 22.71
N ARG A 380 2.88 13.52 23.16
CA ARG A 380 2.17 14.78 22.94
C ARG A 380 2.09 15.09 21.45
N VAL A 381 0.89 15.44 20.97
CA VAL A 381 0.68 15.90 19.61
C VAL A 381 1.34 17.27 19.43
N PRO A 382 2.24 17.47 18.46
CA PRO A 382 2.94 18.73 18.27
C PRO A 382 1.96 19.87 17.89
N ALA A 383 2.33 21.10 18.22
CA ALA A 383 1.55 22.29 17.86
C ALA A 383 1.52 22.54 16.34
N ALA A 384 2.49 22.01 15.60
CA ALA A 384 2.56 22.10 14.14
C ALA A 384 3.06 20.76 13.57
N GLY A 385 2.52 20.38 12.42
CA GLY A 385 2.83 19.11 11.78
C GLY A 385 1.97 17.96 12.30
N TYR A 386 2.59 16.81 12.53
CA TYR A 386 1.90 15.60 12.98
C TYR A 386 2.82 14.70 13.83
N VAL A 387 2.20 13.81 14.59
CA VAL A 387 2.85 12.64 15.18
C VAL A 387 2.05 11.39 14.82
N ARG A 388 2.73 10.31 14.47
CA ARG A 388 2.19 8.97 14.31
C ARG A 388 3.02 7.95 15.07
N ALA A 389 2.54 6.71 15.17
CA ALA A 389 3.31 5.67 15.82
C ALA A 389 3.44 4.42 14.95
N VAL A 390 4.51 3.68 15.16
CA VAL A 390 4.71 2.32 14.62
C VAL A 390 4.99 1.39 15.78
N VAL A 391 4.22 0.33 15.88
CA VAL A 391 4.44 -0.72 16.88
C VAL A 391 5.03 -1.93 16.18
N THR A 392 6.23 -2.32 16.57
CA THR A 392 6.94 -3.48 16.01
C THR A 392 7.02 -4.59 17.05
N ARG A 393 6.55 -5.78 16.70
CA ARG A 393 6.70 -6.99 17.48
C ARG A 393 8.06 -7.64 17.18
N SER A 394 8.58 -8.41 18.12
CA SER A 394 9.90 -9.07 18.03
C SER A 394 10.08 -9.99 16.82
N ASP A 395 9.02 -10.44 16.18
CA ASP A 395 9.04 -11.23 14.94
C ASP A 395 8.97 -10.40 13.65
N GLY A 396 9.04 -9.07 13.77
CA GLY A 396 9.02 -8.13 12.66
C GLY A 396 7.62 -7.67 12.20
N ARG A 397 6.54 -8.25 12.74
CA ARG A 397 5.17 -7.78 12.45
C ARG A 397 4.93 -6.40 13.03
N ARG A 398 4.09 -5.61 12.37
CA ARG A 398 3.94 -4.19 12.69
C ARG A 398 2.48 -3.75 12.74
N ALA A 399 2.22 -2.68 13.49
CA ALA A 399 1.03 -1.85 13.34
C ALA A 399 1.45 -0.41 13.11
N TRP A 400 0.71 0.30 12.28
CA TRP A 400 0.91 1.70 11.94
C TRP A 400 -0.30 2.52 12.38
N VAL A 401 -0.10 3.37 13.36
CA VAL A 401 -1.11 4.28 13.88
C VAL A 401 -1.16 5.53 13.00
N GLN A 402 -2.38 6.00 12.72
CA GLN A 402 -2.60 7.15 11.86
C GLN A 402 -2.00 8.44 12.43
N PRO A 403 -1.64 9.42 11.56
CA PRO A 403 -1.09 10.69 12.01
C PRO A 403 -2.12 11.50 12.80
N ALA A 404 -1.73 11.92 14.01
CA ALA A 404 -2.45 12.87 14.84
C ALA A 404 -1.94 14.29 14.59
N ARG A 405 -2.86 15.25 14.50
CA ARG A 405 -2.60 16.69 14.31
C ARG A 405 -3.43 17.49 15.32
N ARG A 406 -3.01 18.71 15.63
CA ARG A 406 -3.80 19.70 16.39
C ARG A 406 -4.56 20.62 15.47
#